data_c99002edbe28cdb33d815f536124c73b
#
_entry.id   c99002edbe28cdb33d815f536124c73b
#
_cell.length_a   1.000
_cell.length_b   1.000
_cell.length_c   1.000
_cell.angle_alpha   90.00
_cell.angle_beta   90.00
_cell.angle_gamma   90.00
#
_symmetry.space_group_name_H-M   'P 1'
#
loop_
_entity.id
_entity.type
_entity.pdbx_description
1 polymer ?
#
loop_
_entity_poly.entity_id
_entity_poly.type
_entity_poly.pdbx_seq_one_letter_code
_entity_poly.pdbx_strand_id
1 'polypeptide(L)'
;EISACLVGSEMCIRDRLAKRKDLGVKTVQAEDEIAGICTAIGAAFAGNFAVTTTSGPGLSLKSEALGLAVMTELPLVVVDVQRGGPSTGLPTKTEQSDLSQALYGRNGECPVIVVAASSPSDCFHYAFEAGRLAMEHMTPVILLTDGFIANGSEPWRIPAMKDYPAITPPIVDEAPEGGFMPYVRNENLARGWAFPGKTGLEHRVGGLEKDCVKGCI
;
A
#
# COMPACT_ATOMS: atom_id res chain seq x y z
N GLU A 1 1.90 4.09 9.96
CA GLU A 1 3.35 3.80 9.87
C GLU A 1 3.78 3.80 8.41
N ILE A 2 4.91 4.42 8.13
CA ILE A 2 5.54 4.41 6.81
C ILE A 2 6.92 3.82 6.95
N SER A 3 7.18 2.72 6.27
CA SER A 3 8.47 2.05 6.25
C SER A 3 9.15 2.30 4.92
N ALA A 4 10.40 2.75 4.95
CA ALA A 4 11.20 2.92 3.75
C ALA A 4 12.66 2.60 3.98
N CYS A 5 13.22 1.71 3.17
CA CYS A 5 14.66 1.53 3.03
C CYS A 5 15.06 2.03 1.65
N LEU A 6 15.88 3.10 1.53
CA LEU A 6 15.99 3.76 0.23
C LEU A 6 17.19 4.67 0.01
N VAL A 7 17.58 4.71 -1.26
CA VAL A 7 18.51 5.66 -1.87
C VAL A 7 17.77 6.42 -2.98
N GLY A 8 17.79 7.74 -2.98
CA GLY A 8 17.20 8.56 -4.03
C GLY A 8 15.96 9.36 -3.61
N SER A 9 15.05 9.63 -4.56
CA SER A 9 13.84 10.44 -4.35
C SER A 9 12.91 9.91 -3.27
N GLU A 10 12.92 8.61 -3.04
CA GLU A 10 12.14 7.98 -1.97
C GLU A 10 12.62 8.39 -0.57
N MET A 11 13.91 8.68 -0.40
CA MET A 11 14.44 9.23 0.87
C MET A 11 13.79 10.55 1.22
N CYS A 12 13.51 11.40 0.23
CA CYS A 12 12.86 12.69 0.43
C CYS A 12 11.44 12.53 0.98
N ILE A 13 10.69 11.53 0.49
CA ILE A 13 9.34 11.20 1.00
C ILE A 13 9.44 10.77 2.46
N ARG A 14 10.29 9.81 2.76
CA ARG A 14 10.51 9.33 4.13
C ARG A 14 10.94 10.45 5.08
N ASP A 15 11.94 11.23 4.70
CA ASP A 15 12.50 12.29 5.55
C ASP A 15 11.49 13.41 5.79
N ARG A 16 10.63 13.70 4.82
CA ARG A 16 9.55 14.66 4.99
C ARG A 16 8.49 14.14 5.96
N LEU A 17 8.10 12.88 5.83
CA LEU A 17 7.11 12.23 6.69
C LEU A 17 7.65 12.01 8.11
N ALA A 18 8.93 11.68 8.28
CA ALA A 18 9.57 11.53 9.59
C ALA A 18 9.50 12.81 10.45
N LYS A 19 9.36 13.98 9.80
CA LYS A 19 9.19 15.26 10.48
C LYS A 19 7.75 15.55 10.90
N ARG A 20 6.77 14.74 10.45
CA ARG A 20 5.34 14.95 10.71
C ARG A 20 4.80 14.08 11.83
N LYS A 21 5.54 14.02 12.93
CA LYS A 21 5.10 13.35 14.19
C LYS A 21 3.84 13.98 14.77
N ASP A 22 3.64 15.25 14.49
CA ASP A 22 2.42 16.02 14.83
C ASP A 22 1.15 15.41 14.22
N LEU A 23 1.25 14.69 13.11
CA LEU A 23 0.16 13.97 12.46
C LEU A 23 0.10 12.47 12.85
N GLY A 24 0.83 12.03 13.85
CA GLY A 24 0.87 10.63 14.26
C GLY A 24 1.64 9.72 13.29
N VAL A 25 2.36 10.28 12.31
CA VAL A 25 3.14 9.50 11.34
C VAL A 25 4.30 8.80 12.05
N LYS A 26 4.37 7.48 11.88
CA LYS A 26 5.48 6.65 12.34
C LYS A 26 6.29 6.18 11.14
N THR A 27 7.60 6.44 11.16
CA THR A 27 8.52 5.99 10.11
C THR A 27 9.46 4.94 10.68
N VAL A 28 9.63 3.86 9.91
CA VAL A 28 10.54 2.75 10.25
C VAL A 28 11.59 2.65 9.15
N GLN A 29 12.84 2.60 9.53
CA GLN A 29 13.95 2.28 8.64
C GLN A 29 14.14 0.77 8.69
N ALA A 30 13.82 0.10 7.58
CA ALA A 30 14.08 -1.33 7.41
C ALA A 30 15.47 -1.55 6.80
N GLU A 31 16.01 -2.73 6.96
CA GLU A 31 17.33 -3.10 6.44
C GLU A 31 17.31 -3.28 4.92
N ASP A 32 16.21 -3.85 4.41
CA ASP A 32 16.00 -4.09 2.97
C ASP A 32 14.53 -3.92 2.57
N GLU A 33 14.25 -4.09 1.29
CA GLU A 33 12.92 -3.94 0.70
C GLU A 33 11.94 -5.00 1.20
N ILE A 34 12.40 -6.22 1.46
CA ILE A 34 11.56 -7.33 1.97
C ILE A 34 11.14 -7.01 3.40
N ALA A 35 12.08 -6.65 4.26
CA ALA A 35 11.78 -6.21 5.63
C ALA A 35 10.85 -4.99 5.65
N GLY A 36 11.05 -4.05 4.72
CA GLY A 36 10.22 -2.86 4.59
C GLY A 36 8.76 -3.17 4.31
N ILE A 37 8.47 -3.99 3.31
CA ILE A 37 7.08 -4.35 2.98
C ILE A 37 6.47 -5.28 4.03
N CYS A 38 7.21 -6.22 4.60
CA CYS A 38 6.71 -7.10 5.67
C CYS A 38 6.34 -6.30 6.92
N THR A 39 7.12 -5.28 7.27
CA THR A 39 6.78 -4.35 8.37
C THR A 39 5.48 -3.59 8.07
N ALA A 40 5.30 -3.12 6.83
CA ALA A 40 4.08 -2.44 6.43
C ALA A 40 2.85 -3.38 6.46
N ILE A 41 2.98 -4.63 6.03
CA ILE A 41 1.94 -5.66 6.13
C ILE A 41 1.57 -5.91 7.61
N GLY A 42 2.56 -6.03 8.49
CA GLY A 42 2.33 -6.17 9.93
C GLY A 42 1.59 -4.96 10.52
N ALA A 43 1.93 -3.75 10.10
CA ALA A 43 1.22 -2.54 10.51
C ALA A 43 -0.23 -2.53 10.01
N ALA A 44 -0.48 -2.93 8.77
CA ALA A 44 -1.83 -3.07 8.21
C ALA A 44 -2.65 -4.14 8.94
N PHE A 45 -2.04 -5.28 9.28
CA PHE A 45 -2.68 -6.30 10.09
C PHE A 45 -3.11 -5.77 11.48
N ALA A 46 -2.30 -4.90 12.07
CA ALA A 46 -2.59 -4.24 13.35
C ALA A 46 -3.55 -3.03 13.23
N GLY A 47 -4.18 -2.81 12.09
CA GLY A 47 -5.18 -1.76 11.90
C GLY A 47 -4.62 -0.38 11.55
N ASN A 48 -3.41 -0.29 11.03
CA ASN A 48 -2.82 0.98 10.62
C ASN A 48 -2.78 1.10 9.10
N PHE A 49 -2.99 2.30 8.58
CA PHE A 49 -2.69 2.59 7.19
C PHE A 49 -1.17 2.54 6.96
N ALA A 50 -0.73 1.66 6.07
CA ALA A 50 0.68 1.43 5.83
C ALA A 50 1.08 1.78 4.39
N VAL A 51 2.25 2.41 4.27
CA VAL A 51 2.85 2.78 2.98
C VAL A 51 4.30 2.35 2.97
N THR A 52 4.76 1.74 1.89
CA THR A 52 6.19 1.51 1.62
C THR A 52 6.56 2.15 0.30
N THR A 53 7.74 2.71 0.21
CA THR A 53 8.27 3.33 -1.01
C THR A 53 9.40 2.49 -1.58
N THR A 54 9.58 2.51 -2.89
CA THR A 54 10.59 1.70 -3.58
C THR A 54 10.88 2.24 -4.98
N SER A 55 11.72 1.53 -5.72
CA SER A 55 11.94 1.67 -7.16
C SER A 55 11.87 0.29 -7.81
N GLY A 56 11.95 0.18 -9.13
CA GLY A 56 11.79 -1.07 -9.87
C GLY A 56 12.54 -2.28 -9.30
N PRO A 57 13.85 -2.19 -9.00
CA PRO A 57 14.57 -3.32 -8.40
C PRO A 57 14.02 -3.70 -7.02
N GLY A 58 13.60 -2.73 -6.21
CA GLY A 58 12.98 -3.02 -4.93
C GLY A 58 11.55 -3.55 -5.05
N LEU A 59 10.79 -3.14 -6.09
CA LEU A 59 9.50 -3.73 -6.41
C LEU A 59 9.64 -5.22 -6.74
N SER A 60 10.70 -5.62 -7.45
CA SER A 60 11.03 -7.02 -7.70
C SER A 60 11.22 -7.81 -6.41
N LEU A 61 11.94 -7.26 -5.43
CA LEU A 61 12.15 -7.89 -4.12
C LEU A 61 10.87 -7.97 -3.28
N LYS A 62 9.92 -7.07 -3.50
CA LYS A 62 8.64 -7.01 -2.78
C LYS A 62 7.56 -7.91 -3.37
N SER A 63 7.78 -8.55 -4.51
CA SER A 63 6.76 -9.27 -5.28
C SER A 63 6.05 -10.37 -4.48
N GLU A 64 6.79 -11.18 -3.71
CA GLU A 64 6.20 -12.23 -2.87
C GLU A 64 5.35 -11.65 -1.74
N ALA A 65 5.85 -10.64 -1.05
CA ALA A 65 5.12 -10.00 0.03
C ALA A 65 3.86 -9.24 -0.46
N LEU A 66 3.87 -8.71 -1.69
CA LEU A 66 2.66 -8.22 -2.35
C LEU A 66 1.63 -9.33 -2.52
N GLY A 67 2.06 -10.52 -2.95
CA GLY A 67 1.22 -11.73 -3.01
C GLY A 67 0.64 -12.08 -1.65
N LEU A 68 1.43 -12.01 -0.58
CA LEU A 68 0.96 -12.21 0.79
C LEU A 68 -0.11 -11.17 1.18
N ALA A 69 0.09 -9.90 0.84
CA ALA A 69 -0.89 -8.85 1.14
C ALA A 69 -2.23 -9.07 0.41
N VAL A 70 -2.20 -9.54 -0.85
CA VAL A 70 -3.40 -9.96 -1.60
C VAL A 70 -4.06 -11.15 -0.93
N MET A 71 -3.31 -12.18 -0.57
CA MET A 71 -3.82 -13.39 0.08
C MET A 71 -4.47 -13.11 1.43
N THR A 72 -3.90 -12.20 2.19
CA THR A 72 -4.41 -11.83 3.53
C THR A 72 -5.41 -10.67 3.48
N GLU A 73 -5.66 -10.11 2.29
CA GLU A 73 -6.57 -8.98 2.08
C GLU A 73 -6.29 -7.83 3.05
N LEU A 74 -5.06 -7.33 3.01
CA LEU A 74 -4.60 -6.23 3.85
C LEU A 74 -4.36 -4.97 3.02
N PRO A 75 -4.81 -3.80 3.50
CA PRO A 75 -4.58 -2.55 2.81
C PRO A 75 -3.10 -2.15 2.87
N LEU A 76 -2.52 -1.84 1.72
CA LEU A 76 -1.13 -1.45 1.61
C LEU A 76 -0.94 -0.55 0.39
N VAL A 77 -0.18 0.53 0.52
CA VAL A 77 0.27 1.31 -0.64
C VAL A 77 1.76 1.09 -0.85
N VAL A 78 2.12 0.73 -2.07
CA VAL A 78 3.52 0.67 -2.52
C VAL A 78 3.75 1.79 -3.51
N VAL A 79 4.56 2.77 -3.15
CA VAL A 79 4.95 3.85 -4.06
C VAL A 79 6.21 3.43 -4.79
N ASP A 80 6.11 3.24 -6.10
CA ASP A 80 7.23 2.90 -6.95
C ASP A 80 7.69 4.14 -7.72
N VAL A 81 8.86 4.64 -7.36
CA VAL A 81 9.51 5.76 -8.04
C VAL A 81 10.45 5.20 -9.10
N GLN A 82 9.93 5.02 -10.31
CA GLN A 82 10.62 4.37 -11.41
C GLN A 82 11.93 5.07 -11.78
N ARG A 83 12.91 4.30 -12.15
CA ARG A 83 14.24 4.77 -12.59
C ARG A 83 14.88 3.81 -13.58
N GLY A 84 15.93 4.27 -14.27
CA GLY A 84 16.64 3.46 -15.26
C GLY A 84 17.16 2.14 -14.71
N GLY A 85 16.80 1.04 -15.37
CA GLY A 85 17.20 -0.33 -15.08
C GLY A 85 18.26 -0.84 -16.07
N PRO A 86 18.51 -2.16 -16.12
CA PRO A 86 18.06 -3.22 -15.18
C PRO A 86 18.86 -3.28 -13.87
N SER A 87 18.43 -4.12 -12.93
CA SER A 87 19.02 -4.28 -11.58
C SER A 87 19.03 -2.96 -10.81
N THR A 88 20.05 -2.68 -10.02
CA THR A 88 20.20 -1.36 -9.36
C THR A 88 20.28 -0.21 -10.37
N GLY A 89 20.63 -0.51 -11.60
CA GLY A 89 20.55 0.36 -12.75
C GLY A 89 21.24 1.70 -12.59
N LEU A 90 20.57 2.75 -13.05
CA LEU A 90 21.04 4.12 -13.06
C LEU A 90 20.15 4.97 -12.11
N PRO A 91 20.46 5.05 -10.82
CA PRO A 91 19.59 5.66 -9.81
C PRO A 91 19.15 7.11 -10.08
N THR A 92 19.93 7.84 -10.87
CA THR A 92 19.66 9.24 -11.20
C THR A 92 19.07 9.45 -12.60
N LYS A 93 18.82 8.36 -13.34
CA LYS A 93 18.27 8.41 -14.69
C LYS A 93 16.79 8.05 -14.67
N THR A 94 16.01 8.86 -15.36
CA THR A 94 14.56 8.69 -15.47
C THR A 94 14.22 7.59 -16.46
N GLU A 95 13.29 6.73 -16.09
CA GLU A 95 12.71 5.71 -16.96
C GLU A 95 11.32 5.35 -16.41
N GLN A 96 10.44 4.85 -17.27
CA GLN A 96 9.09 4.39 -16.94
C GLN A 96 8.91 2.96 -17.47
N SER A 97 9.62 1.99 -16.91
CA SER A 97 9.65 0.61 -17.40
C SER A 97 8.98 -0.40 -16.47
N ASP A 98 8.48 0.02 -15.31
CA ASP A 98 8.03 -0.90 -14.27
C ASP A 98 6.54 -1.27 -14.37
N LEU A 99 5.77 -0.68 -15.30
CA LEU A 99 4.32 -0.93 -15.44
C LEU A 99 3.99 -2.42 -15.61
N SER A 100 4.69 -3.10 -16.50
CA SER A 100 4.43 -4.53 -16.75
C SER A 100 4.78 -5.39 -15.55
N GLN A 101 5.82 -5.04 -14.81
CA GLN A 101 6.19 -5.68 -13.56
C GLN A 101 5.13 -5.41 -12.48
N ALA A 102 4.66 -4.18 -12.36
CA ALA A 102 3.61 -3.81 -11.42
C ALA A 102 2.28 -4.54 -11.70
N LEU A 103 1.95 -4.76 -12.97
CA LEU A 103 0.72 -5.48 -13.36
C LEU A 103 0.86 -7.00 -13.26
N TYR A 104 1.99 -7.57 -13.70
CA TYR A 104 2.13 -9.01 -13.93
C TYR A 104 3.31 -9.68 -13.23
N GLY A 105 4.17 -8.94 -12.56
CA GLY A 105 5.44 -9.42 -12.00
C GLY A 105 5.32 -10.23 -10.70
N ARG A 106 4.26 -11.01 -10.51
CA ARG A 106 4.03 -11.84 -9.31
C ARG A 106 3.70 -13.28 -9.72
N ASN A 107 3.96 -14.21 -8.81
CA ASN A 107 3.58 -15.61 -9.01
C ASN A 107 2.08 -15.83 -8.78
N GLY A 108 1.48 -16.74 -9.55
CA GLY A 108 0.07 -17.13 -9.44
C GLY A 108 -0.89 -16.02 -9.84
N GLU A 109 -2.16 -16.20 -9.51
CA GLU A 109 -3.20 -15.19 -9.67
C GLU A 109 -3.14 -14.18 -8.52
N CYS A 110 -2.55 -13.04 -8.78
CA CYS A 110 -2.31 -12.02 -7.78
C CYS A 110 -2.63 -10.63 -8.37
N PRO A 111 -3.91 -10.31 -8.57
CA PRO A 111 -4.33 -9.00 -9.07
C PRO A 111 -4.07 -7.93 -8.02
N VAL A 112 -3.51 -6.80 -8.46
CA VAL A 112 -3.36 -5.58 -7.63
C VAL A 112 -3.85 -4.38 -8.40
N ILE A 113 -4.27 -3.36 -7.69
CA ILE A 113 -4.61 -2.08 -8.30
C ILE A 113 -3.31 -1.33 -8.59
N VAL A 114 -3.18 -0.84 -9.82
CA VAL A 114 -2.04 -0.01 -10.23
C VAL A 114 -2.57 1.33 -10.69
N VAL A 115 -2.08 2.40 -10.11
CA VAL A 115 -2.35 3.79 -10.50
C VAL A 115 -1.05 4.49 -10.83
N ALA A 116 -1.07 5.46 -11.73
CA ALA A 116 0.13 6.17 -12.15
C ALA A 116 -0.10 7.67 -12.18
N ALA A 117 0.81 8.43 -11.58
CA ALA A 117 0.81 9.88 -11.66
C ALA A 117 1.45 10.36 -12.96
N SER A 118 0.88 11.38 -13.59
CA SER A 118 1.36 11.97 -14.85
C SER A 118 2.12 13.29 -14.64
N SER A 119 2.02 13.89 -13.45
CA SER A 119 2.67 15.16 -13.12
C SER A 119 2.95 15.27 -11.61
N PRO A 120 3.74 16.25 -11.16
CA PRO A 120 3.97 16.47 -9.73
C PRO A 120 2.68 16.71 -8.92
N SER A 121 1.72 17.44 -9.45
CA SER A 121 0.42 17.67 -8.77
C SER A 121 -0.42 16.40 -8.73
N ASP A 122 -0.37 15.57 -9.76
CA ASP A 122 -1.04 14.28 -9.79
C ASP A 122 -0.53 13.32 -8.70
N CYS A 123 0.74 13.42 -8.31
CA CYS A 123 1.26 12.63 -7.21
C CYS A 123 0.45 12.81 -5.91
N PHE A 124 -0.04 14.03 -5.65
CA PHE A 124 -0.88 14.28 -4.48
C PHE A 124 -2.24 13.60 -4.61
N HIS A 125 -2.90 13.76 -5.78
CA HIS A 125 -4.22 13.17 -6.04
C HIS A 125 -4.16 11.64 -5.99
N TYR A 126 -3.19 11.05 -6.68
CA TYR A 126 -3.07 9.59 -6.72
C TYR A 126 -2.50 8.99 -5.43
N ALA A 127 -1.74 9.72 -4.62
CA ALA A 127 -1.38 9.26 -3.28
C ALA A 127 -2.62 9.14 -2.38
N PHE A 128 -3.54 10.11 -2.45
CA PHE A 128 -4.82 10.05 -1.76
C PHE A 128 -5.68 8.89 -2.29
N GLU A 129 -5.83 8.80 -3.61
CA GLU A 129 -6.66 7.78 -4.26
C GLU A 129 -6.13 6.35 -4.02
N ALA A 130 -4.81 6.16 -4.08
CA ALA A 130 -4.19 4.87 -3.75
C ALA A 130 -4.50 4.45 -2.31
N GLY A 131 -4.44 5.41 -1.37
CA GLY A 131 -4.80 5.17 0.03
C GLY A 131 -6.27 4.82 0.20
N ARG A 132 -7.15 5.56 -0.46
CA ARG A 132 -8.60 5.32 -0.45
C ARG A 132 -8.92 3.93 -0.98
N LEU A 133 -8.44 3.61 -2.18
CA LEU A 133 -8.66 2.30 -2.82
C LEU A 133 -8.13 1.15 -1.95
N ALA A 134 -6.92 1.29 -1.40
CA ALA A 134 -6.35 0.25 -0.55
C ALA A 134 -7.23 -0.02 0.67
N MET A 135 -7.66 1.03 1.36
CA MET A 135 -8.39 0.91 2.62
C MET A 135 -9.85 0.49 2.43
N GLU A 136 -10.52 0.98 1.38
CA GLU A 136 -11.94 0.64 1.13
C GLU A 136 -12.11 -0.75 0.52
N HIS A 137 -11.12 -1.22 -0.27
CA HIS A 137 -11.16 -2.53 -0.91
C HIS A 137 -10.30 -3.60 -0.22
N MET A 138 -9.61 -3.27 0.87
CA MET A 138 -8.77 -4.21 1.63
C MET A 138 -7.76 -4.94 0.74
N THR A 139 -7.02 -4.19 -0.08
CA THR A 139 -6.10 -4.75 -1.08
C THR A 139 -4.85 -3.87 -1.22
N PRO A 140 -3.70 -4.42 -1.63
CA PRO A 140 -2.56 -3.59 -1.96
C PRO A 140 -2.80 -2.77 -3.24
N VAL A 141 -2.27 -1.55 -3.25
CA VAL A 141 -2.26 -0.64 -4.41
C VAL A 141 -0.83 -0.23 -4.70
N ILE A 142 -0.42 -0.30 -5.96
CA ILE A 142 0.87 0.22 -6.43
C ILE A 142 0.63 1.60 -7.05
N LEU A 143 1.32 2.61 -6.55
CA LEU A 143 1.35 3.94 -7.13
C LEU A 143 2.67 4.11 -7.89
N LEU A 144 2.58 4.18 -9.21
CA LEU A 144 3.72 4.45 -10.08
C LEU A 144 3.94 5.96 -10.20
N THR A 145 5.14 6.37 -9.95
CA THR A 145 5.70 7.68 -10.28
C THR A 145 7.09 7.48 -10.86
N ASP A 146 7.85 8.51 -11.12
CA ASP A 146 9.21 8.37 -11.66
C ASP A 146 10.13 9.51 -11.24
N GLY A 147 11.41 9.35 -11.52
CA GLY A 147 12.44 10.32 -11.17
C GLY A 147 12.29 11.68 -11.88
N PHE A 148 11.61 11.76 -13.03
CA PHE A 148 11.34 13.03 -13.70
C PHE A 148 10.25 13.81 -12.94
N ILE A 149 9.13 13.17 -12.63
CA ILE A 149 8.03 13.77 -11.86
C ILE A 149 8.52 14.16 -10.47
N ALA A 150 9.29 13.28 -9.80
CA ALA A 150 9.79 13.51 -8.45
C ALA A 150 10.77 14.71 -8.33
N ASN A 151 11.47 15.04 -9.42
CA ASN A 151 12.37 16.19 -9.50
C ASN A 151 11.76 17.37 -10.26
N GLY A 152 10.56 17.19 -10.82
CA GLY A 152 9.84 18.22 -11.54
C GLY A 152 9.21 19.26 -10.62
N SER A 153 8.84 20.38 -11.18
CA SER A 153 8.07 21.42 -10.49
C SER A 153 7.04 22.01 -11.45
N GLU A 154 5.88 22.32 -10.93
CA GLU A 154 4.82 22.98 -11.68
C GLU A 154 4.03 23.94 -10.76
N PRO A 155 3.36 24.97 -11.32
CA PRO A 155 2.41 25.74 -10.56
C PRO A 155 1.26 24.86 -10.09
N TRP A 156 1.00 24.84 -8.79
CA TRP A 156 -0.04 24.00 -8.23
C TRP A 156 -0.82 24.73 -7.14
N ARG A 157 -2.14 24.66 -7.24
CA ARG A 157 -3.02 25.13 -6.18
C ARG A 157 -3.28 23.99 -5.20
N ILE A 158 -2.86 24.13 -3.96
CA ILE A 158 -3.12 23.17 -2.90
C ILE A 158 -4.63 23.00 -2.77
N PRO A 159 -5.18 21.78 -2.99
CA PRO A 159 -6.62 21.55 -2.84
C PRO A 159 -7.03 21.59 -1.37
N ALA A 160 -8.27 21.93 -1.11
CA ALA A 160 -8.81 21.82 0.23
C ALA A 160 -9.19 20.36 0.50
N MET A 161 -8.85 19.83 1.69
CA MET A 161 -9.18 18.44 2.05
C MET A 161 -10.69 18.14 2.02
N LYS A 162 -11.53 19.15 2.22
CA LYS A 162 -12.98 19.01 2.08
C LYS A 162 -13.46 18.66 0.66
N ASP A 163 -12.61 18.87 -0.34
CA ASP A 163 -12.92 18.59 -1.74
C ASP A 163 -12.65 17.09 -2.09
N TYR A 164 -12.07 16.35 -1.15
CA TYR A 164 -11.84 14.92 -1.27
C TYR A 164 -12.90 14.11 -0.54
N PRO A 165 -13.31 12.94 -1.05
CA PRO A 165 -14.23 12.06 -0.36
C PRO A 165 -13.63 11.58 0.97
N ALA A 166 -14.48 11.29 1.94
CA ALA A 166 -14.04 10.61 3.15
C ALA A 166 -13.60 9.19 2.81
N ILE A 167 -12.51 8.74 3.40
CA ILE A 167 -12.07 7.34 3.28
C ILE A 167 -12.84 6.54 4.32
N THR A 168 -13.56 5.50 3.88
CA THR A 168 -14.45 4.69 4.71
C THR A 168 -14.02 3.22 4.72
N PRO A 169 -12.95 2.88 5.46
CA PRO A 169 -12.52 1.49 5.57
C PRO A 169 -13.58 0.65 6.29
N PRO A 170 -13.74 -0.64 5.95
CA PRO A 170 -14.74 -1.53 6.53
C PRO A 170 -14.33 -2.01 7.94
N ILE A 171 -14.08 -1.10 8.86
CA ILE A 171 -13.64 -1.40 10.22
C ILE A 171 -14.76 -2.11 10.98
N VAL A 172 -14.39 -3.19 11.68
CA VAL A 172 -15.27 -3.93 12.61
C VAL A 172 -14.74 -3.73 14.01
N ASP A 173 -15.52 -3.06 14.84
CA ASP A 173 -15.16 -2.77 16.23
C ASP A 173 -15.78 -3.73 17.24
N GLU A 174 -16.94 -4.29 16.93
CA GLU A 174 -17.69 -5.19 17.78
C GLU A 174 -18.16 -6.42 17.00
N ALA A 175 -18.23 -7.56 17.66
CA ALA A 175 -18.73 -8.77 17.05
C ALA A 175 -20.22 -8.62 16.76
N PRO A 176 -20.68 -8.90 15.52
CA PRO A 176 -22.09 -8.91 15.20
C PRO A 176 -22.83 -10.05 15.93
N GLU A 177 -24.17 -9.93 16.03
CA GLU A 177 -25.02 -11.04 16.50
C GLU A 177 -24.78 -12.28 15.63
N GLY A 178 -24.45 -13.40 16.27
CA GLY A 178 -24.09 -14.64 15.58
C GLY A 178 -22.60 -14.87 15.36
N GLY A 179 -21.74 -13.94 15.78
CA GLY A 179 -20.28 -14.04 15.70
C GLY A 179 -19.68 -13.35 14.47
N PHE A 180 -18.38 -13.13 14.53
CA PHE A 180 -17.64 -12.49 13.45
C PHE A 180 -17.26 -13.51 12.36
N MET A 181 -17.65 -13.20 11.13
CA MET A 181 -17.30 -13.96 9.94
C MET A 181 -16.27 -13.20 9.12
N PRO A 182 -15.01 -13.62 9.09
CA PRO A 182 -13.88 -12.79 8.64
C PRO A 182 -13.89 -12.45 7.14
N TYR A 183 -14.61 -13.22 6.31
CA TYR A 183 -14.63 -13.05 4.86
C TYR A 183 -16.01 -12.77 4.26
N VAL A 184 -16.99 -12.41 5.07
CA VAL A 184 -18.23 -11.84 4.55
C VAL A 184 -17.92 -10.53 3.83
N ARG A 185 -18.41 -10.44 2.61
CA ARG A 185 -18.17 -9.30 1.71
C ARG A 185 -19.20 -8.21 1.91
N ASN A 186 -18.74 -6.97 1.94
CA ASN A 186 -19.61 -5.80 1.86
C ASN A 186 -19.95 -5.47 0.37
N GLU A 187 -20.62 -4.37 0.14
CA GLU A 187 -20.99 -3.90 -1.20
C GLU A 187 -19.78 -3.64 -2.13
N ASN A 188 -18.61 -3.31 -1.56
CA ASN A 188 -17.36 -3.13 -2.28
C ASN A 188 -16.58 -4.45 -2.45
N LEU A 189 -17.18 -5.58 -2.13
CA LEU A 189 -16.56 -6.91 -2.11
C LEU A 189 -15.34 -7.01 -1.17
N ALA A 190 -15.21 -6.09 -0.23
CA ALA A 190 -14.17 -6.10 0.79
C ALA A 190 -14.64 -6.86 2.04
N ARG A 191 -13.69 -7.52 2.71
CA ARG A 191 -13.93 -8.14 4.01
C ARG A 191 -13.93 -7.10 5.14
N GLY A 192 -14.55 -7.45 6.27
CA GLY A 192 -14.44 -6.64 7.47
C GLY A 192 -13.01 -6.57 8.01
N TRP A 193 -12.53 -5.37 8.35
CA TRP A 193 -11.21 -5.14 8.93
C TRP A 193 -11.27 -5.16 10.45
N ALA A 194 -11.03 -6.32 11.04
CA ALA A 194 -10.93 -6.50 12.48
C ALA A 194 -9.46 -6.50 12.91
N PHE A 195 -9.17 -5.86 14.05
CA PHE A 195 -7.82 -5.72 14.57
C PHE A 195 -7.52 -6.70 15.69
N PRO A 196 -6.28 -7.17 15.85
CA PRO A 196 -5.88 -8.01 16.97
C PRO A 196 -6.18 -7.37 18.32
N GLY A 197 -6.63 -8.19 19.27
CA GLY A 197 -6.90 -7.77 20.65
C GLY A 197 -8.34 -7.33 20.94
N LYS A 198 -9.25 -7.42 19.97
CA LYS A 198 -10.68 -7.16 20.17
C LYS A 198 -11.40 -8.47 20.44
N THR A 199 -12.04 -8.57 21.61
CA THR A 199 -12.78 -9.76 22.03
C THR A 199 -13.96 -10.07 21.11
N GLY A 200 -14.08 -11.32 20.68
CA GLY A 200 -15.13 -11.79 19.79
C GLY A 200 -14.86 -11.56 18.30
N LEU A 201 -13.70 -10.96 17.96
CA LEU A 201 -13.25 -10.77 16.58
C LEU A 201 -12.04 -11.64 16.24
N GLU A 202 -11.72 -12.61 17.07
CA GLU A 202 -10.62 -13.55 16.84
C GLU A 202 -10.92 -14.38 15.59
N HIS A 203 -10.00 -14.36 14.63
CA HIS A 203 -10.16 -15.08 13.38
C HIS A 203 -8.82 -15.41 12.74
N ARG A 204 -8.86 -16.34 11.81
CA ARG A 204 -7.72 -16.69 10.97
C ARG A 204 -7.74 -15.86 9.69
N VAL A 205 -6.56 -15.41 9.24
CA VAL A 205 -6.36 -14.73 7.96
C VAL A 205 -5.51 -15.62 7.06
N GLY A 206 -5.93 -15.81 5.83
CA GLY A 206 -5.21 -16.59 4.81
C GLY A 206 -6.14 -17.52 4.01
N GLY A 207 -5.55 -18.30 3.12
CA GLY A 207 -6.26 -19.20 2.22
C GLY A 207 -6.44 -18.62 0.81
N LEU A 208 -6.44 -19.50 -0.22
CA LEU A 208 -6.60 -19.11 -1.62
C LEU A 208 -8.06 -18.81 -1.96
N GLU A 209 -8.91 -19.78 -1.72
CA GLU A 209 -10.35 -19.63 -1.79
C GLU A 209 -10.89 -19.55 -0.36
N LYS A 210 -11.76 -18.61 -0.10
CA LYS A 210 -12.09 -18.27 1.28
C LYS A 210 -13.55 -18.50 1.54
N ASP A 211 -13.82 -19.53 2.32
CA ASP A 211 -15.13 -19.71 2.95
C ASP A 211 -15.42 -18.51 3.87
N CYS A 212 -16.63 -17.97 3.81
CA CYS A 212 -17.00 -16.77 4.56
C CYS A 212 -17.00 -16.98 6.09
N VAL A 213 -17.08 -18.22 6.56
CA VAL A 213 -17.09 -18.56 7.99
C VAL A 213 -15.69 -18.89 8.49
N LYS A 214 -15.00 -19.79 7.80
CA LYS A 214 -13.73 -20.36 8.27
C LYS A 214 -12.50 -19.61 7.76
N GLY A 215 -12.62 -18.89 6.64
CA GLY A 215 -11.50 -18.20 6.01
C GLY A 215 -10.44 -19.13 5.44
N CYS A 216 -10.79 -20.38 5.16
CA CYS A 216 -9.92 -21.38 4.54
C CYS A 216 -10.61 -22.02 3.35
N ILE A 217 -9.83 -22.72 2.52
CA ILE A 217 -10.32 -23.51 1.41
C ILE A 217 -11.25 -24.62 1.93
#